data_a1f63a9c0a5870a1e56242973b6c2639
#
_entry.id   a1f63a9c0a5870a1e56242973b6c2639
#
_cell.length_a   1.000
_cell.length_b   1.000
_cell.length_c   1.000
_cell.angle_alpha   90.00
_cell.angle_beta   90.00
_cell.angle_gamma   90.00
#
_symmetry.space_group_name_H-M   'P 1'
#
loop_
_entity.id
_entity.type
_entity.pdbx_description
1 polymer ?
#
loop_
_entity_poly.entity_id
_entity_poly.type
_entity_poly.pdbx_seq_one_letter_code
_entity_poly.pdbx_strand_id
1 'polypeptide(L)'
;AFFLILFYSVIYLFGMQYTMIVSLVTVVFQVNYKKRNIPAGALAKLLIQQIFLLCLAYTATWNIILSLLLNLVVPFWLIFTKASQFNQLGYFSTLMTFTFMQFIPADWGGFITQFEAMVFCCIFVFITIRLYQYINRGRQSICTERKIMQLFGCTLEKFLNGQDIRGDLRELFRLQRVLYQEANNKRGKKHIVTSEGKLQYMFALLIQRTLYLVSTQSSIIMPSDEQARSLALATAHYMQTAGNIDFLSGIRSGNRSLKKEGRRLLTEAEKENDIFHRHIANFFRMFLFILHQSEIKDRGILSEQWEVPPKHRFRERILARFRPDTFEMRFALRMSVVLMAGMTFNLLSKDSHSYWFVMNAFLLLRPMYEDSNYRMRTRFLGTAAGCVIVALILPFCNTMSSHLILAGIMVTCMYTATPGTI
;
A
#
# COMPACT_ATOMS: atom_id res chain seq x y z
N ALA A 1 0.23 1.63 20.99
CA ALA A 1 0.69 0.61 21.92
C ALA A 1 1.90 -0.17 21.38
N PHE A 2 1.83 -0.85 20.21
CA PHE A 2 2.92 -1.68 19.66
C PHE A 2 4.27 -0.95 19.61
N PHE A 3 4.31 0.25 19.00
CA PHE A 3 5.55 1.04 18.91
C PHE A 3 6.14 1.37 20.27
N LEU A 4 5.32 1.83 21.21
CA LEU A 4 5.80 2.22 22.55
C LEU A 4 6.39 1.04 23.33
N ILE A 5 5.71 -0.11 23.30
CA ILE A 5 6.21 -1.32 23.96
C ILE A 5 7.57 -1.70 23.38
N LEU A 6 7.68 -1.77 22.04
CA LEU A 6 8.93 -2.13 21.38
C LEU A 6 10.02 -1.08 21.61
N PHE A 7 9.68 0.21 21.60
CA PHE A 7 10.59 1.32 21.81
C PHE A 7 11.25 1.26 23.19
N TYR A 8 10.44 1.17 24.24
CA TYR A 8 10.96 1.09 25.60
C TYR A 8 11.69 -0.25 25.88
N SER A 9 11.24 -1.34 25.30
CA SER A 9 11.95 -2.64 25.39
C SER A 9 13.35 -2.57 24.79
N VAL A 10 13.50 -1.93 23.61
CA VAL A 10 14.82 -1.80 22.97
C VAL A 10 15.72 -0.85 23.75
N ILE A 11 15.20 0.25 24.28
CA ILE A 11 15.99 1.16 25.14
C ILE A 11 16.51 0.41 26.37
N TYR A 12 15.66 -0.36 27.03
CA TYR A 12 16.02 -1.09 28.25
C TYR A 12 17.05 -2.22 28.01
N LEU A 13 16.89 -2.98 26.90
CA LEU A 13 17.73 -4.15 26.64
C LEU A 13 19.04 -3.82 25.91
N PHE A 14 19.00 -2.88 24.95
CA PHE A 14 20.10 -2.62 24.01
C PHE A 14 20.65 -1.19 24.10
N GLY A 15 19.88 -0.27 24.64
CA GLY A 15 20.27 1.13 24.77
C GLY A 15 19.62 2.06 23.73
N MET A 16 19.73 3.37 24.00
CA MET A 16 19.04 4.42 23.23
C MET A 16 19.52 4.56 21.78
N GLN A 17 20.76 4.23 21.49
CA GLN A 17 21.35 4.33 20.15
C GLN A 17 20.71 3.41 19.12
N TYR A 18 20.07 2.32 19.55
CA TYR A 18 19.43 1.33 18.65
C TYR A 18 17.94 1.60 18.41
N THR A 19 17.38 2.69 18.91
CA THR A 19 15.95 3.04 18.72
C THR A 19 15.54 3.24 17.28
N MET A 20 16.48 3.56 16.38
CA MET A 20 16.22 3.65 14.93
C MET A 20 15.69 2.33 14.37
N ILE A 21 16.15 1.17 14.86
CA ILE A 21 15.69 -0.17 14.47
C ILE A 21 14.18 -0.31 14.70
N VAL A 22 13.67 0.23 15.80
CA VAL A 22 12.24 0.19 16.14
C VAL A 22 11.40 0.89 15.08
N SER A 23 11.86 2.05 14.58
CA SER A 23 11.17 2.78 13.53
C SER A 23 11.10 1.98 12.24
N LEU A 24 12.20 1.32 11.83
CA LEU A 24 12.28 0.49 10.63
C LEU A 24 11.31 -0.69 10.69
N VAL A 25 11.35 -1.41 11.82
CA VAL A 25 10.54 -2.61 12.01
C VAL A 25 9.05 -2.26 12.19
N THR A 26 8.76 -1.10 12.77
CA THR A 26 7.38 -0.60 12.87
C THR A 26 6.77 -0.32 11.49
N VAL A 27 7.54 0.19 10.53
CA VAL A 27 7.06 0.33 9.14
C VAL A 27 6.71 -1.04 8.54
N VAL A 28 7.54 -2.06 8.77
CA VAL A 28 7.25 -3.44 8.33
C VAL A 28 5.95 -3.96 8.97
N PHE A 29 5.75 -3.69 10.26
CA PHE A 29 4.52 -4.05 10.97
C PHE A 29 3.31 -3.33 10.35
N GLN A 30 3.35 -2.01 10.18
CA GLN A 30 2.25 -1.20 9.64
C GLN A 30 1.80 -1.64 8.25
N VAL A 31 2.74 -1.99 7.37
CA VAL A 31 2.45 -2.46 6.01
C VAL A 31 1.77 -3.84 6.01
N ASN A 32 2.04 -4.66 7.03
CA ASN A 32 1.65 -6.06 7.00
C ASN A 32 0.53 -6.45 7.99
N TYR A 33 0.33 -5.73 9.11
CA TYR A 33 -0.65 -6.15 10.14
C TYR A 33 -2.11 -6.19 9.63
N LYS A 34 -2.47 -5.32 8.66
CA LYS A 34 -3.81 -5.29 8.05
C LYS A 34 -4.01 -6.33 6.95
N LYS A 35 -2.93 -6.94 6.45
CA LYS A 35 -3.05 -7.93 5.38
C LYS A 35 -3.69 -9.21 5.91
N ARG A 36 -4.78 -9.60 5.25
CA ARG A 36 -5.50 -10.83 5.57
C ARG A 36 -4.64 -12.04 5.19
N ASN A 37 -4.39 -12.97 6.13
CA ASN A 37 -3.74 -14.26 5.90
C ASN A 37 -2.36 -14.20 5.20
N ILE A 38 -1.39 -13.51 5.79
CA ILE A 38 -0.02 -13.67 5.35
C ILE A 38 0.46 -15.06 5.80
N PRO A 39 0.88 -15.97 4.88
CA PRO A 39 1.44 -17.24 5.27
C PRO A 39 2.72 -17.02 6.10
N ALA A 40 2.90 -17.85 7.15
CA ALA A 40 4.02 -17.70 8.08
C ALA A 40 5.38 -17.66 7.36
N GLY A 41 5.56 -18.51 6.34
CA GLY A 41 6.79 -18.54 5.55
C GLY A 41 7.04 -17.26 4.73
N ALA A 42 6.00 -16.59 4.24
CA ALA A 42 6.16 -15.30 3.54
C ALA A 42 6.56 -14.17 4.50
N LEU A 43 5.98 -14.14 5.70
CA LEU A 43 6.36 -13.19 6.74
C LEU A 43 7.80 -13.43 7.22
N ALA A 44 8.16 -14.69 7.52
CA ALA A 44 9.51 -15.07 7.91
C ALA A 44 10.54 -14.67 6.83
N LYS A 45 10.27 -14.94 5.55
CA LYS A 45 11.14 -14.56 4.45
C LYS A 45 11.36 -13.03 4.38
N LEU A 46 10.31 -12.24 4.63
CA LEU A 46 10.38 -10.78 4.65
C LEU A 46 11.26 -10.29 5.82
N LEU A 47 11.11 -10.88 7.01
CA LEU A 47 11.91 -10.51 8.17
C LEU A 47 13.39 -10.95 8.04
N ILE A 48 13.65 -12.15 7.51
CA ILE A 48 15.01 -12.60 7.18
C ILE A 48 15.66 -11.65 6.17
N GLN A 49 14.90 -11.14 5.19
CA GLN A 49 15.41 -10.16 4.25
C GLN A 49 15.83 -8.85 4.95
N GLN A 50 15.13 -8.39 6.02
CA GLN A 50 15.54 -7.22 6.79
C GLN A 50 16.90 -7.45 7.48
N ILE A 51 17.09 -8.63 8.09
CA ILE A 51 18.36 -9.02 8.72
C ILE A 51 19.50 -9.09 7.69
N PHE A 52 19.23 -9.67 6.51
CA PHE A 52 20.22 -9.70 5.44
C PHE A 52 20.61 -8.30 4.95
N LEU A 53 19.63 -7.38 4.85
CA LEU A 53 19.90 -5.99 4.47
C LEU A 53 20.69 -5.23 5.55
N LEU A 54 20.52 -5.55 6.83
CA LEU A 54 21.36 -5.03 7.89
C LEU A 54 22.83 -5.46 7.71
N CYS A 55 23.07 -6.74 7.41
CA CYS A 55 24.43 -7.22 7.13
C CYS A 55 25.05 -6.52 5.92
N LEU A 56 24.29 -6.33 4.82
CA LEU A 56 24.74 -5.58 3.68
C LEU A 56 25.00 -4.09 3.98
N ALA A 57 24.18 -3.48 4.84
CA ALA A 57 24.39 -2.11 5.28
C ALA A 57 25.68 -1.97 6.08
N TYR A 58 25.98 -2.92 6.96
CA TYR A 58 27.23 -2.95 7.72
C TYR A 58 28.45 -3.12 6.81
N THR A 59 28.42 -4.06 5.84
CA THR A 59 29.54 -4.22 4.89
C THR A 59 29.75 -2.97 4.04
N ALA A 60 28.72 -2.19 3.75
CA ALA A 60 28.84 -0.93 3.01
C ALA A 60 29.61 0.16 3.77
N THR A 61 29.76 0.04 5.09
CA THR A 61 30.53 1.02 5.89
C THR A 61 32.02 0.71 5.99
N TRP A 62 32.50 -0.45 5.52
CA TRP A 62 33.89 -0.86 5.66
C TRP A 62 34.86 -0.08 4.80
N ASN A 63 34.46 0.20 3.54
CA ASN A 63 35.32 0.87 2.57
C ASN A 63 34.49 1.77 1.64
N ILE A 64 35.06 2.90 1.24
CA ILE A 64 34.40 3.88 0.36
C ILE A 64 34.03 3.28 -1.00
N ILE A 65 34.88 2.39 -1.58
CA ILE A 65 34.61 1.73 -2.85
C ILE A 65 33.41 0.79 -2.70
N LEU A 66 33.38 0.01 -1.62
CA LEU A 66 32.30 -0.91 -1.33
C LEU A 66 31.01 -0.15 -1.02
N SER A 67 31.10 0.97 -0.33
CA SER A 67 29.98 1.87 -0.08
C SER A 67 29.38 2.39 -1.40
N LEU A 68 30.21 2.92 -2.30
CA LEU A 68 29.76 3.39 -3.62
C LEU A 68 29.02 2.30 -4.39
N LEU A 69 29.62 1.11 -4.47
CA LEU A 69 29.07 -0.01 -5.21
C LEU A 69 27.76 -0.50 -4.60
N LEU A 70 27.73 -0.74 -3.28
CA LEU A 70 26.54 -1.25 -2.62
C LEU A 70 25.41 -0.23 -2.59
N ASN A 71 25.71 1.06 -2.39
CA ASN A 71 24.69 2.12 -2.42
C ASN A 71 24.15 2.43 -3.82
N LEU A 72 24.84 1.99 -4.87
CA LEU A 72 24.31 2.00 -6.24
C LEU A 72 23.48 0.75 -6.54
N VAL A 73 24.02 -0.43 -6.26
CA VAL A 73 23.45 -1.71 -6.72
C VAL A 73 22.25 -2.13 -5.86
N VAL A 74 22.34 -2.05 -4.52
CA VAL A 74 21.28 -2.54 -3.62
C VAL A 74 20.01 -1.72 -3.75
N PRO A 75 20.02 -0.37 -3.69
CA PRO A 75 18.83 0.43 -3.93
C PRO A 75 18.21 0.21 -5.30
N PHE A 76 19.07 0.16 -6.35
CA PHE A 76 18.61 -0.13 -7.69
C PHE A 76 17.85 -1.45 -7.76
N TRP A 77 18.44 -2.53 -7.26
CA TRP A 77 17.83 -3.86 -7.28
C TRP A 77 16.54 -3.95 -6.46
N LEU A 78 16.52 -3.35 -5.27
CA LEU A 78 15.33 -3.34 -4.41
C LEU A 78 14.16 -2.60 -5.06
N ILE A 79 14.42 -1.45 -5.65
CA ILE A 79 13.39 -0.66 -6.32
C ILE A 79 12.92 -1.37 -7.58
N PHE A 80 13.86 -1.77 -8.45
CA PHE A 80 13.56 -2.42 -9.71
C PHE A 80 12.73 -3.70 -9.55
N THR A 81 12.96 -4.47 -8.47
CA THR A 81 12.22 -5.70 -8.22
C THR A 81 10.90 -5.51 -7.47
N LYS A 82 10.80 -4.51 -6.60
CA LYS A 82 9.66 -4.32 -5.68
C LYS A 82 8.75 -3.15 -6.03
N ALA A 83 9.26 -2.12 -6.71
CA ALA A 83 8.41 -1.04 -7.20
C ALA A 83 7.66 -1.48 -8.45
N SER A 84 6.41 -1.05 -8.57
CA SER A 84 5.60 -1.18 -9.77
C SER A 84 4.59 -0.04 -9.82
N GLN A 85 3.99 0.22 -10.98
CA GLN A 85 2.92 1.23 -11.12
C GLN A 85 1.76 0.99 -10.13
N PHE A 86 1.49 -0.28 -9.78
CA PHE A 86 0.41 -0.68 -8.87
C PHE A 86 0.85 -0.71 -7.39
N ASN A 87 2.15 -0.85 -7.12
CA ASN A 87 2.72 -0.84 -5.77
C ASN A 87 3.97 0.05 -5.76
N GLN A 88 3.74 1.34 -5.80
CA GLN A 88 4.81 2.34 -5.89
C GLN A 88 5.77 2.33 -4.69
N LEU A 89 5.28 1.91 -3.52
CA LEU A 89 6.01 1.93 -2.24
C LEU A 89 6.48 0.54 -1.77
N GLY A 90 6.39 -0.47 -2.62
CA GLY A 90 6.77 -1.85 -2.26
C GLY A 90 8.23 -2.03 -1.82
N TYR A 91 9.11 -1.12 -2.23
CA TYR A 91 10.53 -1.09 -1.88
C TYR A 91 10.80 -0.40 -0.54
N PHE A 92 9.87 0.45 -0.06
CA PHE A 92 10.14 1.45 0.98
C PHE A 92 10.73 0.87 2.27
N SER A 93 10.10 -0.13 2.88
CA SER A 93 10.56 -0.70 4.14
C SER A 93 11.93 -1.37 4.03
N THR A 94 12.20 -2.05 2.92
CA THR A 94 13.49 -2.74 2.71
C THR A 94 14.61 -1.77 2.37
N LEU A 95 14.33 -0.76 1.57
CA LEU A 95 15.32 0.25 1.24
C LEU A 95 15.63 1.13 2.45
N MET A 96 14.60 1.45 3.25
CA MET A 96 14.77 2.19 4.51
C MET A 96 15.73 1.46 5.47
N THR A 97 15.57 0.13 5.62
CA THR A 97 16.49 -0.66 6.46
C THR A 97 17.93 -0.59 5.94
N PHE A 98 18.16 -0.83 4.66
CA PHE A 98 19.50 -0.76 4.08
C PHE A 98 20.14 0.62 4.22
N THR A 99 19.39 1.70 3.96
CA THR A 99 19.92 3.05 3.99
C THR A 99 20.15 3.56 5.42
N PHE A 100 19.19 3.36 6.33
CA PHE A 100 19.26 3.95 7.67
C PHE A 100 20.19 3.19 8.62
N MET A 101 20.41 1.90 8.40
CA MET A 101 21.35 1.15 9.20
C MET A 101 22.82 1.57 8.97
N GLN A 102 23.13 2.22 7.85
CA GLN A 102 24.44 2.80 7.59
C GLN A 102 24.71 4.10 8.38
N PHE A 103 23.68 4.73 8.97
CA PHE A 103 23.85 5.97 9.77
C PHE A 103 24.33 5.71 11.19
N ILE A 104 24.26 4.47 11.65
CA ILE A 104 24.73 4.09 12.97
C ILE A 104 26.13 3.49 12.78
N PRO A 105 27.21 4.28 12.97
CA PRO A 105 28.54 3.74 12.92
C PRO A 105 28.69 2.72 14.06
N ALA A 106 29.08 1.51 13.72
CA ALA A 106 29.22 0.43 14.67
C ALA A 106 30.56 -0.27 14.43
N ASP A 107 31.34 -0.44 15.50
CA ASP A 107 32.41 -1.39 15.55
C ASP A 107 31.85 -2.81 15.52
N TRP A 108 32.72 -3.80 15.41
CA TRP A 108 32.26 -5.20 15.37
C TRP A 108 31.35 -5.57 16.56
N GLY A 109 31.70 -5.15 17.79
CA GLY A 109 30.87 -5.37 18.98
C GLY A 109 29.53 -4.64 18.90
N GLY A 110 29.53 -3.40 18.43
CA GLY A 110 28.31 -2.62 18.19
C GLY A 110 27.42 -3.24 17.11
N PHE A 111 28.01 -3.81 16.06
CA PHE A 111 27.27 -4.54 15.03
C PHE A 111 26.56 -5.80 15.58
N ILE A 112 27.23 -6.57 16.46
CA ILE A 112 26.61 -7.74 17.11
C ILE A 112 25.36 -7.30 17.88
N THR A 113 25.47 -6.25 18.70
CA THR A 113 24.34 -5.71 19.47
C THR A 113 23.22 -5.19 18.55
N GLN A 114 23.59 -4.55 17.42
CA GLN A 114 22.67 -4.10 16.39
C GLN A 114 21.90 -5.27 15.73
N PHE A 115 22.64 -6.36 15.47
CA PHE A 115 22.09 -7.59 14.92
C PHE A 115 21.12 -8.27 15.90
N GLU A 116 21.50 -8.38 17.18
CA GLU A 116 20.64 -8.93 18.24
C GLU A 116 19.37 -8.10 18.40
N ALA A 117 19.48 -6.76 18.45
CA ALA A 117 18.33 -5.86 18.50
C ALA A 117 17.39 -6.02 17.30
N MET A 118 17.94 -6.16 16.08
CA MET A 118 17.16 -6.39 14.87
C MET A 118 16.44 -7.74 14.93
N VAL A 119 17.11 -8.81 15.35
CA VAL A 119 16.50 -10.14 15.49
C VAL A 119 15.40 -10.11 16.54
N PHE A 120 15.63 -9.49 17.69
CA PHE A 120 14.62 -9.31 18.73
C PHE A 120 13.37 -8.58 18.17
N CYS A 121 13.57 -7.45 17.50
CA CYS A 121 12.47 -6.69 16.90
C CYS A 121 11.72 -7.48 15.83
N CYS A 122 12.42 -8.25 14.98
CA CYS A 122 11.81 -9.12 13.98
C CYS A 122 10.96 -10.22 14.60
N ILE A 123 11.45 -10.89 15.65
CA ILE A 123 10.69 -11.91 16.40
C ILE A 123 9.45 -11.28 17.03
N PHE A 124 9.59 -10.11 17.66
CA PHE A 124 8.46 -9.40 18.27
C PHE A 124 7.37 -9.04 17.23
N VAL A 125 7.75 -8.54 16.06
CA VAL A 125 6.82 -8.28 14.94
C VAL A 125 6.16 -9.56 14.46
N PHE A 126 6.92 -10.63 14.30
CA PHE A 126 6.38 -11.92 13.86
C PHE A 126 5.29 -12.41 14.82
N ILE A 127 5.59 -12.44 16.11
CA ILE A 127 4.64 -12.87 17.15
C ILE A 127 3.40 -11.96 17.15
N THR A 128 3.59 -10.64 17.13
CA THR A 128 2.48 -9.68 17.20
C THR A 128 1.57 -9.78 15.98
N ILE A 129 2.10 -9.91 14.75
CA ILE A 129 1.29 -10.10 13.56
C ILE A 129 0.52 -11.42 13.61
N ARG A 130 1.15 -12.51 14.07
CA ARG A 130 0.51 -13.82 14.21
C ARG A 130 -0.60 -13.80 15.26
N LEU A 131 -0.34 -13.17 16.40
CA LEU A 131 -1.34 -13.00 17.46
C LEU A 131 -2.53 -12.16 16.97
N TYR A 132 -2.26 -11.04 16.28
CA TYR A 132 -3.29 -10.21 15.69
C TYR A 132 -4.15 -10.98 14.68
N GLN A 133 -3.53 -11.77 13.80
CA GLN A 133 -4.24 -12.62 12.84
C GLN A 133 -5.06 -13.72 13.54
N TYR A 134 -4.55 -14.29 14.62
CA TYR A 134 -5.25 -15.30 15.43
C TYR A 134 -6.49 -14.72 16.11
N ILE A 135 -6.35 -13.59 16.81
CA ILE A 135 -7.46 -12.90 17.50
C ILE A 135 -8.55 -12.46 16.52
N ASN A 136 -8.15 -11.97 15.34
CA ASN A 136 -9.11 -11.49 14.32
C ASN A 136 -9.60 -12.58 13.36
N ARG A 137 -9.25 -13.85 13.59
CA ARG A 137 -9.63 -14.98 12.71
C ARG A 137 -11.14 -15.18 12.62
N GLY A 138 -11.89 -14.86 13.69
CA GLY A 138 -13.36 -14.96 13.74
C GLY A 138 -14.09 -13.69 13.29
N ARG A 139 -13.46 -12.52 13.27
CA ARG A 139 -14.03 -11.32 12.68
C ARG A 139 -13.89 -11.44 11.17
N GLN A 140 -14.97 -11.81 10.48
CA GLN A 140 -15.06 -11.70 9.03
C GLN A 140 -14.83 -10.23 8.67
N SER A 141 -13.57 -9.88 8.39
CA SER A 141 -13.30 -8.61 7.73
C SER A 141 -14.07 -8.65 6.43
N ILE A 142 -15.05 -7.80 6.29
CA ILE A 142 -15.84 -7.66 5.06
C ILE A 142 -14.82 -7.46 3.94
N CYS A 143 -14.83 -8.31 2.92
CA CYS A 143 -13.91 -8.22 1.79
C CYS A 143 -13.97 -6.81 1.18
N THR A 144 -12.87 -6.32 0.65
CA THR A 144 -12.78 -4.96 0.07
C THR A 144 -13.86 -4.74 -0.98
N GLU A 145 -14.16 -5.78 -1.79
CA GLU A 145 -15.18 -5.77 -2.82
C GLU A 145 -16.60 -5.53 -2.23
N ARG A 146 -16.90 -6.18 -1.14
CA ARG A 146 -18.19 -6.03 -0.46
C ARG A 146 -18.34 -4.63 0.13
N LYS A 147 -17.28 -4.09 0.75
CA LYS A 147 -17.28 -2.71 1.27
C LYS A 147 -17.50 -1.69 0.16
N ILE A 148 -16.87 -1.89 -0.99
CA ILE A 148 -17.04 -1.02 -2.15
C ILE A 148 -18.49 -1.04 -2.62
N MET A 149 -19.11 -2.21 -2.76
CA MET A 149 -20.49 -2.33 -3.21
C MET A 149 -21.46 -1.69 -2.22
N GLN A 150 -21.30 -1.93 -0.92
CA GLN A 150 -22.12 -1.30 0.11
C GLN A 150 -21.99 0.22 0.10
N LEU A 151 -20.76 0.72 0.14
CA LEU A 151 -20.49 2.16 0.15
C LEU A 151 -21.00 2.82 -1.13
N PHE A 152 -20.82 2.14 -2.29
CA PHE A 152 -21.26 2.67 -3.57
C PHE A 152 -22.80 2.80 -3.64
N GLY A 153 -23.53 1.78 -3.15
CA GLY A 153 -24.99 1.84 -3.05
C GLY A 153 -25.44 2.99 -2.14
N CYS A 154 -24.84 3.14 -0.95
CA CYS A 154 -25.15 4.26 -0.06
C CYS A 154 -24.79 5.62 -0.68
N THR A 155 -23.67 5.72 -1.42
CA THR A 155 -23.25 6.96 -2.09
C THR A 155 -24.22 7.34 -3.20
N LEU A 156 -24.70 6.36 -3.97
CA LEU A 156 -25.69 6.60 -5.04
C LEU A 156 -27.02 7.08 -4.44
N GLU A 157 -27.47 6.50 -3.35
CA GLU A 157 -28.69 6.94 -2.64
C GLU A 157 -28.55 8.37 -2.11
N LYS A 158 -27.42 8.72 -1.47
CA LYS A 158 -27.12 10.08 -1.03
C LYS A 158 -27.10 11.07 -2.21
N PHE A 159 -26.50 10.68 -3.32
CA PHE A 159 -26.45 11.48 -4.55
C PHE A 159 -27.84 11.82 -5.06
N LEU A 160 -28.73 10.82 -5.14
CA LEU A 160 -30.13 11.01 -5.57
C LEU A 160 -30.93 11.91 -4.61
N ASN A 161 -30.55 11.98 -3.34
CA ASN A 161 -31.13 12.85 -2.32
C ASN A 161 -30.46 14.23 -2.24
N GLY A 162 -29.53 14.55 -3.14
CA GLY A 162 -28.83 15.84 -3.17
C GLY A 162 -27.86 16.08 -2.00
N GLN A 163 -27.42 15.03 -1.31
CA GLN A 163 -26.48 15.13 -0.20
C GLN A 163 -25.04 15.21 -0.68
N ASP A 164 -24.13 15.74 0.14
CA ASP A 164 -22.69 15.78 -0.18
C ASP A 164 -22.06 14.39 -0.16
N ILE A 165 -21.54 13.98 -1.31
CA ILE A 165 -20.89 12.68 -1.54
C ILE A 165 -19.36 12.75 -1.60
N ARG A 166 -18.73 13.92 -1.44
CA ARG A 166 -17.29 14.11 -1.60
C ARG A 166 -16.46 13.26 -0.63
N GLY A 167 -16.95 13.06 0.58
CA GLY A 167 -16.33 12.18 1.57
C GLY A 167 -16.36 10.72 1.14
N ASP A 168 -17.50 10.25 0.70
CA ASP A 168 -17.72 8.87 0.26
C ASP A 168 -16.94 8.56 -1.02
N LEU A 169 -16.87 9.50 -1.97
CA LEU A 169 -16.05 9.35 -3.19
C LEU A 169 -14.57 9.20 -2.86
N ARG A 170 -14.02 10.01 -1.92
CA ARG A 170 -12.62 9.87 -1.49
C ARG A 170 -12.34 8.49 -0.92
N GLU A 171 -13.25 7.96 -0.10
CA GLU A 171 -13.11 6.62 0.48
C GLU A 171 -13.26 5.53 -0.59
N LEU A 172 -14.15 5.67 -1.55
CA LEU A 172 -14.29 4.75 -2.68
C LEU A 172 -13.02 4.70 -3.54
N PHE A 173 -12.42 5.85 -3.87
CA PHE A 173 -11.13 5.90 -4.56
C PHE A 173 -10.01 5.24 -3.76
N ARG A 174 -10.01 5.41 -2.43
CA ARG A 174 -9.05 4.73 -1.55
C ARG A 174 -9.24 3.21 -1.60
N LEU A 175 -10.46 2.72 -1.45
CA LEU A 175 -10.78 1.29 -1.50
C LEU A 175 -10.46 0.68 -2.87
N GLN A 176 -10.70 1.40 -3.94
CA GLN A 176 -10.34 0.98 -5.29
C GLN A 176 -8.82 0.77 -5.44
N ARG A 177 -7.99 1.67 -4.91
CA ARG A 177 -6.52 1.49 -4.90
C ARG A 177 -6.12 0.25 -4.12
N VAL A 178 -6.74 0.00 -2.96
CA VAL A 178 -6.50 -1.20 -2.16
C VAL A 178 -6.84 -2.45 -2.97
N LEU A 179 -7.96 -2.45 -3.69
CA LEU A 179 -8.39 -3.57 -4.53
C LEU A 179 -7.39 -3.85 -5.66
N TYR A 180 -6.84 -2.83 -6.32
CA TYR A 180 -5.77 -3.00 -7.30
C TYR A 180 -4.51 -3.61 -6.69
N GLN A 181 -4.13 -3.17 -5.48
CA GLN A 181 -2.98 -3.73 -4.78
C GLN A 181 -3.22 -5.20 -4.39
N GLU A 182 -4.41 -5.54 -3.92
CA GLU A 182 -4.79 -6.92 -3.61
C GLU A 182 -4.76 -7.82 -4.84
N ALA A 183 -5.32 -7.38 -5.97
CA ALA A 183 -5.28 -8.09 -7.24
C ALA A 183 -3.83 -8.29 -7.73
N ASN A 184 -2.98 -7.27 -7.59
CA ASN A 184 -1.57 -7.36 -7.95
C ASN A 184 -0.79 -8.31 -7.02
N ASN A 185 -1.13 -8.36 -5.73
CA ASN A 185 -0.48 -9.24 -4.76
C ASN A 185 -0.88 -10.73 -4.96
N LYS A 186 -2.00 -11.00 -5.62
CA LYS A 186 -2.45 -12.36 -6.00
C LYS A 186 -1.73 -12.93 -7.23
N ARG A 187 -0.58 -12.36 -7.62
CA ARG A 187 0.27 -12.92 -8.67
C ARG A 187 0.92 -14.22 -8.21
N GLY A 188 0.87 -15.25 -9.04
CA GLY A 188 1.56 -16.52 -8.79
C GLY A 188 3.09 -16.38 -8.85
N LYS A 189 3.81 -17.46 -8.49
CA LYS A 189 5.30 -17.50 -8.47
C LYS A 189 5.95 -17.10 -9.81
N LYS A 190 5.21 -17.17 -10.93
CA LYS A 190 5.67 -16.77 -12.28
C LYS A 190 5.27 -15.34 -12.65
N HIS A 191 4.87 -14.50 -11.70
CA HIS A 191 4.33 -13.17 -11.93
C HIS A 191 3.09 -13.11 -12.86
N ILE A 192 2.42 -14.22 -13.04
CA ILE A 192 1.16 -14.31 -13.78
C ILE A 192 0.03 -14.05 -12.80
N VAL A 193 -0.91 -13.21 -13.18
CA VAL A 193 -2.10 -12.92 -12.36
C VAL A 193 -2.92 -14.18 -12.23
N THR A 194 -3.28 -14.59 -11.02
CA THR A 194 -4.16 -15.75 -10.77
C THR A 194 -5.58 -15.46 -11.29
N SER A 195 -6.37 -16.49 -11.51
CA SER A 195 -7.78 -16.32 -11.95
C SER A 195 -8.59 -15.45 -10.97
N GLU A 196 -8.34 -15.60 -9.68
CA GLU A 196 -8.96 -14.73 -8.65
C GLU A 196 -8.48 -13.28 -8.77
N GLY A 197 -7.18 -13.07 -8.99
CA GLY A 197 -6.62 -11.75 -9.22
C GLY A 197 -7.18 -11.09 -10.49
N LYS A 198 -7.45 -11.88 -11.56
CA LYS A 198 -8.09 -11.37 -12.78
C LYS A 198 -9.52 -10.90 -12.51
N LEU A 199 -10.32 -11.66 -11.76
CA LEU A 199 -11.68 -11.26 -11.39
C LEU A 199 -11.69 -10.00 -10.54
N GLN A 200 -10.81 -9.90 -9.55
CA GLN A 200 -10.64 -8.68 -8.75
C GLN A 200 -10.23 -7.49 -9.59
N TYR A 201 -9.31 -7.69 -10.53
CA TYR A 201 -8.88 -6.64 -11.45
C TYR A 201 -10.01 -6.15 -12.35
N MET A 202 -10.80 -7.07 -12.92
CA MET A 202 -11.97 -6.72 -13.71
C MET A 202 -13.00 -5.93 -12.90
N PHE A 203 -13.25 -6.36 -11.66
CA PHE A 203 -14.12 -5.63 -10.74
C PHE A 203 -13.56 -4.24 -10.41
N ALA A 204 -12.27 -4.12 -10.17
CA ALA A 204 -11.62 -2.84 -9.92
C ALA A 204 -11.73 -1.87 -11.11
N LEU A 205 -11.62 -2.38 -12.35
CA LEU A 205 -11.84 -1.58 -13.58
C LEU A 205 -13.30 -1.12 -13.71
N LEU A 206 -14.26 -1.99 -13.39
CA LEU A 206 -15.68 -1.64 -13.38
C LEU A 206 -15.93 -0.47 -12.42
N ILE A 207 -15.46 -0.60 -11.19
CA ILE A 207 -15.59 0.43 -10.16
C ILE A 207 -14.89 1.73 -10.57
N GLN A 208 -13.67 1.66 -11.14
CA GLN A 208 -12.96 2.83 -11.64
C GLN A 208 -13.77 3.60 -12.68
N ARG A 209 -14.32 2.87 -13.66
CA ARG A 209 -15.14 3.47 -14.71
C ARG A 209 -16.37 4.16 -14.13
N THR A 210 -17.05 3.50 -13.20
CA THR A 210 -18.27 4.04 -12.58
C THR A 210 -17.95 5.26 -11.70
N LEU A 211 -16.87 5.22 -10.92
CA LEU A 211 -16.42 6.35 -10.10
C LEU A 211 -16.02 7.55 -10.95
N TYR A 212 -15.32 7.31 -12.07
CA TYR A 212 -14.96 8.39 -13.02
C TYR A 212 -16.20 9.09 -13.56
N LEU A 213 -17.21 8.33 -13.96
CA LEU A 213 -18.46 8.89 -14.46
C LEU A 213 -19.17 9.74 -13.39
N VAL A 214 -19.31 9.22 -12.17
CA VAL A 214 -19.95 9.94 -11.06
C VAL A 214 -19.17 11.21 -10.67
N SER A 215 -17.85 11.16 -10.71
CA SER A 215 -17.01 12.30 -10.29
C SER A 215 -16.91 13.40 -11.35
N THR A 216 -16.96 13.05 -12.66
CA THR A 216 -16.67 14.00 -13.76
C THR A 216 -17.95 14.46 -14.45
N GLN A 217 -18.98 13.63 -14.50
CA GLN A 217 -20.21 13.87 -15.25
C GLN A 217 -21.45 13.85 -14.36
N SER A 218 -21.31 14.24 -13.10
CA SER A 218 -22.42 14.23 -12.13
C SER A 218 -23.67 14.99 -12.60
N SER A 219 -23.51 16.08 -13.33
CA SER A 219 -24.62 16.85 -13.89
C SER A 219 -25.34 16.16 -15.07
N ILE A 220 -24.64 15.27 -15.80
CA ILE A 220 -25.17 14.53 -16.95
C ILE A 220 -25.84 13.23 -16.51
N ILE A 221 -25.42 12.69 -15.38
CA ILE A 221 -25.88 11.40 -14.82
C ILE A 221 -27.07 11.59 -13.85
N MET A 222 -27.48 12.83 -13.55
CA MET A 222 -28.70 13.05 -12.78
C MET A 222 -29.89 12.51 -13.55
N PRO A 223 -30.68 11.61 -12.93
CA PRO A 223 -31.90 11.11 -13.55
C PRO A 223 -32.86 12.29 -13.79
N SER A 224 -33.24 12.49 -15.03
CA SER A 224 -34.12 13.58 -15.45
C SER A 224 -35.59 13.25 -15.26
N ASP A 225 -35.92 11.97 -15.10
CA ASP A 225 -37.27 11.45 -15.05
C ASP A 225 -37.48 10.56 -13.81
N GLU A 226 -38.73 10.41 -13.36
CA GLU A 226 -39.09 9.60 -12.20
C GLU A 226 -38.79 8.11 -12.41
N GLN A 227 -38.90 7.63 -13.65
CA GLN A 227 -38.52 6.26 -14.01
C GLN A 227 -37.03 6.03 -13.86
N ALA A 228 -36.18 6.93 -14.37
CA ALA A 228 -34.74 6.89 -14.22
C ALA A 228 -34.33 6.96 -12.72
N ARG A 229 -35.03 7.75 -11.92
CA ARG A 229 -34.79 7.83 -10.47
C ARG A 229 -35.16 6.53 -9.76
N SER A 230 -36.26 5.88 -10.15
CA SER A 230 -36.64 4.58 -9.58
C SER A 230 -35.63 3.49 -9.93
N LEU A 231 -35.13 3.47 -11.16
CA LEU A 231 -34.08 2.57 -11.60
C LEU A 231 -32.75 2.81 -10.85
N ALA A 232 -32.40 4.09 -10.60
CA ALA A 232 -31.22 4.44 -9.82
C ALA A 232 -31.32 3.94 -8.36
N LEU A 233 -32.47 4.12 -7.71
CA LEU A 233 -32.73 3.62 -6.36
C LEU A 233 -32.69 2.08 -6.31
N ALA A 234 -33.31 1.41 -7.29
CA ALA A 234 -33.25 -0.04 -7.38
C ALA A 234 -31.80 -0.53 -7.60
N THR A 235 -30.99 0.20 -8.38
CA THR A 235 -29.58 -0.06 -8.56
C THR A 235 -28.77 0.13 -7.27
N ALA A 236 -29.05 1.18 -6.50
CA ALA A 236 -28.44 1.42 -5.19
C ALA A 236 -28.73 0.28 -4.20
N HIS A 237 -29.99 -0.13 -4.12
CA HIS A 237 -30.41 -1.25 -3.27
C HIS A 237 -29.77 -2.59 -3.71
N TYR A 238 -29.69 -2.82 -5.02
CA TYR A 238 -29.00 -3.98 -5.57
C TYR A 238 -27.53 -4.01 -5.16
N MET A 239 -26.80 -2.87 -5.26
CA MET A 239 -25.40 -2.78 -4.83
C MET A 239 -25.24 -3.05 -3.33
N GLN A 240 -26.12 -2.51 -2.47
CA GLN A 240 -26.09 -2.79 -1.04
C GLN A 240 -26.33 -4.28 -0.76
N THR A 241 -27.27 -4.91 -1.46
CA THR A 241 -27.54 -6.35 -1.34
C THR A 241 -26.34 -7.19 -1.80
N ALA A 242 -25.72 -6.83 -2.94
CA ALA A 242 -24.50 -7.47 -3.41
C ALA A 242 -23.34 -7.33 -2.42
N GLY A 243 -23.24 -6.22 -1.71
CA GLY A 243 -22.27 -6.01 -0.64
C GLY A 243 -22.43 -6.92 0.57
N ASN A 244 -23.58 -7.55 0.76
CA ASN A 244 -23.79 -8.52 1.83
C ASN A 244 -23.35 -9.94 1.46
N ILE A 245 -23.12 -10.22 0.18
CA ILE A 245 -22.78 -11.53 -0.38
C ILE A 245 -21.33 -11.54 -0.83
N ASP A 246 -20.61 -12.66 -0.62
CA ASP A 246 -19.28 -12.86 -1.16
C ASP A 246 -19.38 -13.35 -2.62
N PHE A 247 -19.68 -12.41 -3.52
CA PHE A 247 -20.00 -12.70 -4.92
C PHE A 247 -18.78 -13.15 -5.76
N LEU A 248 -17.55 -12.91 -5.32
CA LEU A 248 -16.33 -13.38 -6.00
C LEU A 248 -15.88 -14.79 -5.56
N SER A 249 -16.41 -15.31 -4.45
CA SER A 249 -16.05 -16.66 -3.97
C SER A 249 -16.59 -17.81 -4.82
N GLY A 250 -17.49 -17.51 -5.75
CA GLY A 250 -18.10 -18.51 -6.63
C GLY A 250 -19.15 -19.40 -5.95
N ILE A 251 -19.69 -19.01 -4.80
CA ILE A 251 -20.77 -19.70 -4.12
C ILE A 251 -22.07 -19.51 -4.91
N ARG A 252 -22.53 -20.58 -5.59
CA ARG A 252 -23.66 -20.54 -6.54
C ARG A 252 -25.00 -20.06 -5.93
N SER A 253 -25.27 -20.38 -4.67
CA SER A 253 -26.55 -20.05 -4.04
C SER A 253 -26.77 -18.53 -3.91
N GLY A 254 -25.78 -17.79 -3.45
CA GLY A 254 -25.84 -16.32 -3.32
C GLY A 254 -25.87 -15.60 -4.67
N ASN A 255 -25.06 -16.06 -5.61
CA ASN A 255 -24.94 -15.43 -6.92
C ASN A 255 -26.18 -15.64 -7.81
N ARG A 256 -26.99 -16.69 -7.58
CA ARG A 256 -28.18 -16.95 -8.39
C ARG A 256 -29.25 -15.86 -8.22
N SER A 257 -29.48 -15.42 -7.01
CA SER A 257 -30.41 -14.31 -6.72
C SER A 257 -29.90 -13.00 -7.33
N LEU A 258 -28.62 -12.67 -7.13
CA LEU A 258 -28.00 -11.47 -7.71
C LEU A 258 -28.06 -11.47 -9.25
N LYS A 259 -27.83 -12.61 -9.89
CA LYS A 259 -27.94 -12.73 -11.35
C LYS A 259 -29.36 -12.50 -11.85
N LYS A 260 -30.37 -13.05 -11.16
CA LYS A 260 -31.77 -12.88 -11.54
C LYS A 260 -32.18 -11.42 -11.48
N GLU A 261 -31.90 -10.77 -10.37
CA GLU A 261 -32.24 -9.37 -10.15
C GLU A 261 -31.42 -8.44 -11.05
N GLY A 262 -30.11 -8.69 -11.20
CA GLY A 262 -29.27 -7.93 -12.11
C GLY A 262 -29.69 -7.99 -13.56
N ARG A 263 -30.19 -9.16 -14.04
CA ARG A 263 -30.77 -9.28 -15.40
C ARG A 263 -32.06 -8.48 -15.53
N ARG A 264 -32.91 -8.47 -14.51
CA ARG A 264 -34.14 -7.67 -14.49
C ARG A 264 -33.81 -6.18 -14.67
N LEU A 265 -32.89 -5.68 -13.85
CA LEU A 265 -32.45 -4.28 -13.89
C LEU A 265 -31.73 -3.95 -15.21
N LEU A 266 -30.99 -4.87 -15.78
CA LEU A 266 -30.40 -4.72 -17.11
C LEU A 266 -31.48 -4.56 -18.19
N THR A 267 -32.49 -5.43 -18.22
CA THR A 267 -33.60 -5.34 -19.16
C THR A 267 -34.39 -4.04 -19.01
N GLU A 268 -34.52 -3.55 -17.78
CA GLU A 268 -35.18 -2.28 -17.51
C GLU A 268 -34.35 -1.09 -18.01
N ALA A 269 -33.02 -1.11 -17.78
CA ALA A 269 -32.10 -0.10 -18.26
C ALA A 269 -31.93 -0.11 -19.80
N GLU A 270 -32.25 -1.20 -20.48
CA GLU A 270 -32.18 -1.31 -21.97
C GLU A 270 -33.46 -0.79 -22.68
N LYS A 271 -34.52 -0.46 -21.94
CA LYS A 271 -35.75 0.06 -22.54
C LYS A 271 -35.58 1.47 -23.07
N GLU A 272 -34.74 2.26 -22.48
CA GLU A 272 -34.48 3.65 -22.86
C GLU A 272 -33.04 3.83 -23.36
N ASN A 273 -32.83 4.71 -24.31
CA ASN A 273 -31.52 4.92 -24.95
C ASN A 273 -30.86 6.24 -24.48
N ASP A 274 -31.16 6.69 -23.29
CA ASP A 274 -30.53 7.85 -22.66
C ASP A 274 -29.13 7.51 -22.12
N ILE A 275 -28.33 8.55 -21.91
CA ILE A 275 -26.93 8.40 -21.39
C ILE A 275 -26.92 7.71 -20.05
N PHE A 276 -27.83 8.06 -19.15
CA PHE A 276 -27.95 7.47 -17.82
C PHE A 276 -28.26 5.96 -17.89
N HIS A 277 -29.30 5.58 -18.63
CA HIS A 277 -29.70 4.18 -18.83
C HIS A 277 -28.60 3.34 -19.46
N ARG A 278 -27.88 3.90 -20.43
CA ARG A 278 -26.73 3.25 -21.07
C ARG A 278 -25.59 2.98 -20.08
N HIS A 279 -25.33 3.88 -19.12
CA HIS A 279 -24.31 3.66 -18.10
C HIS A 279 -24.72 2.57 -17.11
N ILE A 280 -25.96 2.55 -16.66
CA ILE A 280 -26.48 1.48 -15.80
C ILE A 280 -26.47 0.14 -16.54
N ALA A 281 -26.92 0.08 -17.78
CA ALA A 281 -26.89 -1.12 -18.59
C ALA A 281 -25.46 -1.67 -18.74
N ASN A 282 -24.49 -0.81 -19.02
CA ASN A 282 -23.07 -1.20 -19.12
C ASN A 282 -22.50 -1.71 -17.78
N PHE A 283 -22.89 -1.08 -16.67
CA PHE A 283 -22.52 -1.56 -15.35
C PHE A 283 -23.04 -2.99 -15.12
N PHE A 284 -24.33 -3.23 -15.34
CA PHE A 284 -24.92 -4.55 -15.15
C PHE A 284 -24.38 -5.62 -16.10
N ARG A 285 -24.16 -5.29 -17.38
CA ARG A 285 -23.52 -6.22 -18.34
C ARG A 285 -22.16 -6.69 -17.83
N MET A 286 -21.32 -5.74 -17.39
CA MET A 286 -19.99 -6.07 -16.91
C MET A 286 -20.03 -6.80 -15.57
N PHE A 287 -20.90 -6.39 -14.64
CA PHE A 287 -21.03 -7.03 -13.34
C PHE A 287 -21.58 -8.45 -13.45
N LEU A 288 -22.60 -8.68 -14.29
CA LEU A 288 -23.15 -10.01 -14.57
C LEU A 288 -22.10 -10.92 -15.24
N PHE A 289 -21.26 -10.37 -16.11
CA PHE A 289 -20.14 -11.09 -16.69
C PHE A 289 -19.14 -11.54 -15.60
N ILE A 290 -18.78 -10.64 -14.67
CA ILE A 290 -17.90 -10.98 -13.54
C ILE A 290 -18.53 -12.07 -12.66
N LEU A 291 -19.83 -11.97 -12.33
CA LEU A 291 -20.56 -13.00 -11.60
C LEU A 291 -20.61 -14.35 -12.33
N HIS A 292 -20.73 -14.33 -13.65
CA HIS A 292 -20.70 -15.55 -14.45
C HIS A 292 -19.31 -16.20 -14.42
N GLN A 293 -18.27 -15.42 -14.61
CA GLN A 293 -16.89 -15.88 -14.57
C GLN A 293 -16.45 -16.39 -13.18
N SER A 294 -17.01 -15.85 -12.09
CA SER A 294 -16.70 -16.34 -10.73
C SER A 294 -17.19 -17.75 -10.46
N GLU A 295 -18.26 -18.20 -11.13
CA GLU A 295 -18.84 -19.54 -10.96
C GLU A 295 -18.20 -20.63 -11.82
N ILE A 296 -17.47 -20.26 -12.86
CA ILE A 296 -16.82 -21.22 -13.75
C ILE A 296 -15.64 -21.86 -13.00
N LYS A 297 -15.79 -23.15 -12.65
CA LYS A 297 -14.73 -23.91 -11.97
C LYS A 297 -13.52 -24.16 -12.88
N ASP A 298 -13.78 -24.37 -14.17
CA ASP A 298 -12.73 -24.55 -15.16
C ASP A 298 -12.31 -23.20 -15.72
N ARG A 299 -11.28 -22.66 -15.10
CA ARG A 299 -10.76 -21.31 -15.35
C ARG A 299 -9.88 -21.24 -16.61
N GLY A 300 -9.90 -22.27 -17.45
CA GLY A 300 -9.19 -22.33 -18.73
C GLY A 300 -9.59 -21.19 -19.67
N ILE A 301 -10.88 -20.92 -19.79
CA ILE A 301 -11.41 -19.85 -20.67
C ILE A 301 -10.84 -18.46 -20.30
N LEU A 302 -10.71 -18.16 -19.01
CA LEU A 302 -10.05 -16.93 -18.56
C LEU A 302 -8.55 -16.90 -18.89
N SER A 303 -7.90 -18.06 -18.98
CA SER A 303 -6.49 -18.16 -19.38
C SER A 303 -6.29 -18.00 -20.89
N GLU A 304 -7.25 -18.41 -21.71
CA GLU A 304 -7.22 -18.27 -23.17
C GLU A 304 -7.45 -16.82 -23.61
N GLN A 305 -8.36 -16.11 -22.94
CA GLN A 305 -8.62 -14.69 -23.24
C GLN A 305 -7.48 -13.73 -22.83
N TRP A 306 -6.64 -14.17 -21.93
CA TRP A 306 -5.45 -13.41 -21.52
C TRP A 306 -4.24 -14.18 -22.02
N GLU A 307 -3.61 -13.66 -23.07
CA GLU A 307 -2.38 -14.25 -23.59
C GLU A 307 -1.40 -14.55 -22.45
N VAL A 308 -1.26 -15.82 -22.12
CA VAL A 308 -0.19 -16.27 -21.22
C VAL A 308 1.07 -16.30 -22.06
N PRO A 309 2.02 -15.38 -21.84
CA PRO A 309 3.21 -15.36 -22.64
C PRO A 309 3.97 -16.67 -22.47
N PRO A 310 4.45 -17.27 -23.55
CA PRO A 310 5.17 -18.54 -23.53
C PRO A 310 6.40 -18.48 -22.62
N LYS A 311 6.78 -19.64 -22.05
CA LYS A 311 7.89 -19.78 -21.07
C LYS A 311 9.23 -19.17 -21.52
N HIS A 312 9.48 -19.10 -22.82
CA HIS A 312 10.71 -18.55 -23.40
C HIS A 312 10.90 -17.06 -23.17
N ARG A 313 9.86 -16.30 -22.93
CA ARG A 313 9.90 -14.84 -22.78
C ARG A 313 10.19 -14.32 -21.36
N PHE A 314 10.57 -15.18 -20.41
CA PHE A 314 10.95 -14.70 -19.07
C PHE A 314 12.22 -13.82 -19.12
N ARG A 315 13.23 -14.23 -19.89
CA ARG A 315 14.45 -13.43 -20.13
C ARG A 315 14.13 -12.14 -20.89
N GLU A 316 13.31 -12.23 -21.93
CA GLU A 316 12.86 -11.06 -22.71
C GLU A 316 12.06 -10.07 -21.87
N ARG A 317 11.27 -10.54 -20.90
CA ARG A 317 10.55 -9.65 -19.96
C ARG A 317 11.48 -8.95 -18.99
N ILE A 318 12.49 -9.64 -18.47
CA ILE A 318 13.52 -9.00 -17.65
C ILE A 318 14.24 -7.95 -18.50
N LEU A 319 14.67 -8.31 -19.71
CA LEU A 319 15.32 -7.39 -20.63
C LEU A 319 14.40 -6.22 -21.05
N ALA A 320 13.11 -6.46 -21.26
CA ALA A 320 12.15 -5.40 -21.56
C ALA A 320 11.94 -4.43 -20.38
N ARG A 321 12.10 -4.89 -19.14
CA ARG A 321 12.10 -4.01 -17.96
C ARG A 321 13.35 -3.14 -17.85
N PHE A 322 14.48 -3.59 -18.40
CA PHE A 322 15.74 -2.81 -18.46
C PHE A 322 15.72 -1.71 -19.52
N ARG A 323 14.59 -1.50 -20.22
CA ARG A 323 14.46 -0.35 -21.11
C ARG A 323 14.43 0.95 -20.30
N PRO A 324 15.14 1.99 -20.73
CA PRO A 324 15.19 3.29 -20.04
C PRO A 324 13.81 3.98 -19.96
N ASP A 325 12.86 3.55 -20.79
CA ASP A 325 11.51 4.10 -20.82
C ASP A 325 10.58 3.54 -19.73
N THR A 326 10.97 2.45 -19.05
CA THR A 326 10.14 1.87 -18.01
C THR A 326 10.16 2.71 -16.72
N PHE A 327 9.01 2.83 -16.09
CA PHE A 327 8.84 3.51 -14.82
C PHE A 327 9.80 3.00 -13.75
N GLU A 328 9.91 1.67 -13.63
CA GLU A 328 10.75 0.99 -12.65
C GLU A 328 12.24 1.32 -12.84
N MET A 329 12.70 1.34 -14.09
CA MET A 329 14.11 1.61 -14.42
C MET A 329 14.48 3.07 -14.12
N ARG A 330 13.67 4.03 -14.59
CA ARG A 330 13.93 5.46 -14.36
C ARG A 330 13.97 5.80 -12.87
N PHE A 331 13.01 5.27 -12.11
CA PHE A 331 12.95 5.54 -10.69
C PHE A 331 14.06 4.85 -9.91
N ALA A 332 14.37 3.58 -10.22
CA ALA A 332 15.46 2.84 -9.60
C ALA A 332 16.81 3.54 -9.82
N LEU A 333 17.09 3.96 -11.05
CA LEU A 333 18.34 4.67 -11.37
C LEU A 333 18.42 6.01 -10.62
N ARG A 334 17.36 6.83 -10.69
CA ARG A 334 17.33 8.14 -10.01
C ARG A 334 17.56 8.00 -8.51
N MET A 335 16.86 7.09 -7.85
CA MET A 335 16.98 6.91 -6.40
C MET A 335 18.37 6.34 -6.02
N SER A 336 18.88 5.37 -6.75
CA SER A 336 20.19 4.76 -6.46
C SER A 336 21.33 5.75 -6.62
N VAL A 337 21.32 6.59 -7.66
CA VAL A 337 22.33 7.64 -7.86
C VAL A 337 22.27 8.68 -6.73
N VAL A 338 21.07 9.12 -6.36
CA VAL A 338 20.91 10.10 -5.27
C VAL A 338 21.36 9.53 -3.93
N LEU A 339 21.02 8.27 -3.63
CA LEU A 339 21.47 7.63 -2.39
C LEU A 339 22.98 7.37 -2.38
N MET A 340 23.54 6.92 -3.48
CA MET A 340 24.99 6.75 -3.61
C MET A 340 25.72 8.09 -3.38
N ALA A 341 25.32 9.16 -4.06
CA ALA A 341 25.92 10.48 -3.88
C ALA A 341 25.77 11.01 -2.45
N GLY A 342 24.57 10.86 -1.87
CA GLY A 342 24.30 11.28 -0.50
C GLY A 342 25.11 10.49 0.54
N MET A 343 25.24 9.16 0.37
CA MET A 343 26.05 8.32 1.28
C MET A 343 27.54 8.64 1.13
N THR A 344 28.01 8.90 -0.06
CA THR A 344 29.38 9.35 -0.27
C THR A 344 29.63 10.69 0.41
N PHE A 345 28.72 11.63 0.26
CA PHE A 345 28.78 12.89 0.98
C PHE A 345 28.80 12.70 2.50
N ASN A 346 27.94 11.82 3.03
CA ASN A 346 27.91 11.51 4.46
C ASN A 346 29.23 10.90 4.97
N LEU A 347 29.89 10.05 4.17
CA LEU A 347 31.18 9.46 4.53
C LEU A 347 32.35 10.45 4.45
N LEU A 348 32.32 11.38 3.51
CA LEU A 348 33.36 12.40 3.33
C LEU A 348 33.18 13.60 4.25
N SER A 349 31.95 13.88 4.65
CA SER A 349 31.63 14.99 5.56
C SER A 349 32.03 14.61 6.99
N LYS A 350 32.70 15.54 7.66
CA LYS A 350 33.02 15.43 9.10
C LYS A 350 31.88 15.85 10.01
N ASP A 351 30.77 16.33 9.43
CA ASP A 351 29.62 16.80 10.18
C ASP A 351 28.77 15.65 10.70
N SER A 352 28.47 15.66 11.99
CA SER A 352 27.62 14.67 12.65
C SER A 352 26.17 14.62 12.14
N HIS A 353 25.75 15.64 11.37
CA HIS A 353 24.37 15.78 10.88
C HIS A 353 24.23 15.52 9.36
N SER A 354 25.30 15.15 8.67
CA SER A 354 25.29 14.92 7.21
C SER A 354 24.30 13.82 6.77
N TYR A 355 24.01 12.84 7.63
CA TYR A 355 23.00 11.81 7.38
C TYR A 355 21.58 12.36 7.16
N TRP A 356 21.27 13.56 7.68
CA TRP A 356 19.98 14.23 7.45
C TRP A 356 19.72 14.50 5.98
N PHE A 357 20.77 14.80 5.22
CA PHE A 357 20.65 15.00 3.77
C PHE A 357 20.16 13.71 3.08
N VAL A 358 20.79 12.59 3.37
CA VAL A 358 20.41 11.29 2.79
C VAL A 358 19.00 10.88 3.21
N MET A 359 18.69 11.06 4.49
CA MET A 359 17.37 10.72 5.02
C MET A 359 16.27 11.57 4.36
N ASN A 360 16.48 12.87 4.19
CA ASN A 360 15.52 13.73 3.50
C ASN A 360 15.42 13.38 2.01
N ALA A 361 16.53 13.16 1.33
CA ALA A 361 16.53 12.74 -0.07
C ALA A 361 15.71 11.45 -0.26
N PHE A 362 15.92 10.43 0.59
CA PHE A 362 15.17 9.18 0.58
C PHE A 362 13.65 9.38 0.80
N LEU A 363 13.28 10.22 1.76
CA LEU A 363 11.89 10.41 2.15
C LEU A 363 11.11 11.32 1.19
N LEU A 364 11.78 12.27 0.53
CA LEU A 364 11.17 13.21 -0.41
C LEU A 364 11.05 12.64 -1.81
N LEU A 365 12.04 11.83 -2.25
CA LEU A 365 12.07 11.29 -3.60
C LEU A 365 10.97 10.24 -3.77
N ARG A 366 10.03 10.53 -4.67
CA ARG A 366 8.94 9.63 -5.02
C ARG A 366 8.96 9.32 -6.52
N PRO A 367 8.33 8.22 -6.93
CA PRO A 367 8.23 7.88 -8.33
C PRO A 367 7.56 8.96 -9.17
N MET A 368 6.46 9.56 -8.68
CA MET A 368 5.74 10.64 -9.34
C MET A 368 6.24 12.01 -8.84
N TYR A 369 6.38 12.95 -9.77
CA TYR A 369 6.85 14.30 -9.47
C TYR A 369 5.87 15.08 -8.58
N GLU A 370 4.58 14.96 -8.84
CA GLU A 370 3.52 15.61 -8.08
C GLU A 370 3.57 15.19 -6.60
N ASP A 371 3.74 13.90 -6.34
CA ASP A 371 3.87 13.36 -4.98
C ASP A 371 5.14 13.88 -4.28
N SER A 372 6.24 14.04 -5.01
CA SER A 372 7.49 14.59 -4.48
C SER A 372 7.33 16.06 -4.10
N ASN A 373 6.72 16.86 -4.96
CA ASN A 373 6.49 18.28 -4.72
C ASN A 373 5.53 18.54 -3.55
N TYR A 374 4.43 17.79 -3.50
CA TYR A 374 3.49 17.85 -2.38
C TYR A 374 4.17 17.50 -1.05
N ARG A 375 4.95 16.40 -1.01
CA ARG A 375 5.69 15.99 0.19
C ARG A 375 6.76 16.98 0.62
N MET A 376 7.46 17.60 -0.33
CA MET A 376 8.44 18.65 -0.03
C MET A 376 7.79 19.82 0.72
N ARG A 377 6.68 20.32 0.21
CA ARG A 377 5.94 21.44 0.82
C ARG A 377 5.37 21.08 2.19
N THR A 378 4.68 19.97 2.30
CA THR A 378 4.06 19.52 3.56
C THR A 378 5.11 19.22 4.62
N ARG A 379 6.25 18.67 4.22
CA ARG A 379 7.33 18.34 5.14
C ARG A 379 8.06 19.58 5.63
N PHE A 380 8.31 20.54 4.74
CA PHE A 380 8.89 21.84 5.13
C PHE A 380 8.02 22.55 6.17
N LEU A 381 6.71 22.67 5.89
CA LEU A 381 5.77 23.30 6.83
C LEU A 381 5.65 22.51 8.14
N GLY A 382 5.58 21.18 8.06
CA GLY A 382 5.50 20.32 9.25
C GLY A 382 6.76 20.37 10.11
N THR A 383 7.94 20.41 9.50
CA THR A 383 9.21 20.55 10.22
C THR A 383 9.33 21.92 10.87
N ALA A 384 8.99 22.99 10.15
CA ALA A 384 9.00 24.35 10.70
C ALA A 384 8.05 24.48 11.91
N ALA A 385 6.81 24.00 11.76
CA ALA A 385 5.85 23.99 12.87
C ALA A 385 6.34 23.12 14.05
N GLY A 386 6.89 21.93 13.77
CA GLY A 386 7.46 21.06 14.79
C GLY A 386 8.62 21.69 15.55
N CYS A 387 9.52 22.38 14.85
CA CYS A 387 10.63 23.12 15.48
C CYS A 387 10.11 24.20 16.43
N VAL A 388 9.09 24.97 16.04
CA VAL A 388 8.48 25.99 16.90
C VAL A 388 7.87 25.34 18.14
N ILE A 389 7.10 24.27 17.99
CA ILE A 389 6.46 23.55 19.11
C ILE A 389 7.53 23.02 20.09
N VAL A 390 8.57 22.36 19.56
CA VAL A 390 9.66 21.81 20.38
C VAL A 390 10.42 22.94 21.10
N ALA A 391 10.73 24.05 20.42
CA ALA A 391 11.41 25.19 21.02
C ALA A 391 10.61 25.82 22.19
N LEU A 392 9.28 25.80 22.12
CA LEU A 392 8.41 26.28 23.20
C LEU A 392 8.33 25.29 24.38
N ILE A 393 8.39 23.99 24.13
CA ILE A 393 8.21 22.95 25.19
C ILE A 393 9.54 22.59 25.84
N LEU A 394 10.65 22.60 25.11
CA LEU A 394 11.96 22.17 25.58
C LEU A 394 12.43 22.84 26.87
N PRO A 395 12.23 24.17 27.08
CA PRO A 395 12.64 24.84 28.33
C PRO A 395 11.97 24.30 29.60
N PHE A 396 10.82 23.63 29.46
CA PHE A 396 10.09 23.02 30.58
C PHE A 396 10.53 21.57 30.86
N CYS A 397 11.36 20.97 30.02
CA CYS A 397 11.82 19.59 30.12
C CYS A 397 13.30 19.57 30.55
N ASN A 398 13.57 19.48 31.86
CA ASN A 398 14.93 19.53 32.39
C ASN A 398 15.53 18.16 32.75
N THR A 399 14.75 17.08 32.70
CA THR A 399 15.19 15.74 33.08
C THR A 399 15.16 14.78 31.90
N MET A 400 16.06 13.76 31.91
CA MET A 400 16.10 12.73 30.86
C MET A 400 14.76 12.00 30.74
N SER A 401 14.09 11.76 31.87
CA SER A 401 12.75 11.13 31.89
C SER A 401 11.70 11.98 31.20
N SER A 402 11.72 13.31 31.39
CA SER A 402 10.78 14.21 30.69
C SER A 402 11.01 14.26 29.18
N HIS A 403 12.26 14.19 28.72
CA HIS A 403 12.57 14.07 27.28
C HIS A 403 12.04 12.76 26.68
N LEU A 404 12.18 11.63 27.38
CA LEU A 404 11.65 10.33 26.93
C LEU A 404 10.12 10.31 26.87
N ILE A 405 9.46 10.91 27.86
CA ILE A 405 7.99 11.04 27.87
C ILE A 405 7.54 11.93 26.71
N LEU A 406 8.18 13.09 26.51
CA LEU A 406 7.88 14.00 25.40
C LEU A 406 8.06 13.30 24.05
N ALA A 407 9.16 12.57 23.86
CA ALA A 407 9.40 11.79 22.66
C ALA A 407 8.30 10.74 22.42
N GLY A 408 7.86 10.03 23.47
CA GLY A 408 6.76 9.07 23.42
C GLY A 408 5.43 9.69 23.00
N ILE A 409 5.11 10.88 23.55
CA ILE A 409 3.89 11.63 23.20
C ILE A 409 3.96 12.09 21.73
N MET A 410 5.06 12.71 21.30
CA MET A 410 5.24 13.18 19.93
C MET A 410 5.14 12.07 18.90
N VAL A 411 5.76 10.93 19.17
CA VAL A 411 5.68 9.76 18.30
C VAL A 411 4.26 9.19 18.25
N THR A 412 3.57 9.13 19.39
CA THR A 412 2.17 8.68 19.43
C THR A 412 1.28 9.62 18.61
N CYS A 413 1.42 10.93 18.75
CA CYS A 413 0.72 11.92 17.93
C CYS A 413 1.04 11.74 16.43
N MET A 414 2.30 11.50 16.07
CA MET A 414 2.70 11.25 14.69
C MET A 414 1.98 10.02 14.09
N TYR A 415 1.95 8.91 14.82
CA TYR A 415 1.31 7.67 14.34
C TYR A 415 -0.22 7.74 14.34
N THR A 416 -0.84 8.53 15.22
CA THR A 416 -2.31 8.72 15.22
C THR A 416 -2.76 9.72 14.16
N ALA A 417 -1.98 10.77 13.92
CA ALA A 417 -2.26 11.78 12.90
C ALA A 417 -1.97 11.31 11.48
N THR A 418 -1.10 10.30 11.30
CA THR A 418 -0.81 9.75 9.98
C THR A 418 -1.96 8.80 9.61
N PRO A 419 -2.90 9.20 8.74
CA PRO A 419 -3.90 8.28 8.25
C PRO A 419 -3.16 7.15 7.55
N GLY A 420 -3.51 5.88 7.81
CA GLY A 420 -2.78 4.68 7.38
C GLY A 420 -2.64 4.48 5.87
N THR A 421 -2.20 5.51 5.21
CA THR A 421 -1.86 5.60 3.78
C THR A 421 -0.35 5.79 3.68
N ILE A 422 0.39 4.73 3.94
CA ILE A 422 1.72 4.58 3.39
C ILE A 422 1.62 3.69 2.18
#